data_0c27c3728e745170c95150338ca9e4fe
#
_entry.id   0c27c3728e745170c95150338ca9e4fe
#
_cell.length_a   1.000
_cell.length_b   1.000
_cell.length_c   1.000
_cell.angle_alpha   90.00
_cell.angle_beta   90.00
_cell.angle_gamma   90.00
#
_symmetry.space_group_name_H-M   'P 1'
#
loop_
_entity.id
_entity.type
_entity.pdbx_description
1 polymer ?
#
loop_
_entity_poly.entity_id
_entity_poly.type
_entity_poly.pdbx_seq_one_letter_code
_entity_poly.pdbx_strand_id
1 'polypeptide(L)'
;LKSDGLPQAAFTVIVRVLCFICPFFAAVLLGDDPGTAAGFMAGSQTNSVTLGVAGDAISKLSLETAAKQQLLNANAVAYAITYIFGTAGTIWIISSLAPKLLGLNLVEACKELEAKMGSGTTVPGMDAGSPSFGLRAYQITSPALDNLSVGQFETEVVKRKNARGFIRR
;
A
#
# COMPACT_ATOMS: atom_id res chain seq x y z
N LEU A 1 -6.60 -2.96 19.78
CA LEU A 1 -5.30 -3.06 19.08
C LEU A 1 -4.43 -4.24 19.52
N LYS A 2 -4.45 -4.66 20.81
CA LYS A 2 -3.63 -5.81 21.28
C LYS A 2 -4.28 -7.18 20.99
N SER A 3 -5.60 -7.27 20.95
CA SER A 3 -6.33 -8.53 20.70
C SER A 3 -6.27 -8.98 19.23
N ASP A 4 -6.23 -8.02 18.29
CA ASP A 4 -6.33 -8.32 16.86
C ASP A 4 -4.97 -8.27 16.15
N GLY A 5 -3.97 -7.64 16.76
CA GLY A 5 -2.66 -7.47 16.15
C GLY A 5 -1.85 -8.77 16.04
N LEU A 6 -1.93 -9.65 17.03
CA LEU A 6 -1.17 -10.91 17.03
C LEU A 6 -1.66 -11.90 15.95
N PRO A 7 -2.98 -12.16 15.80
CA PRO A 7 -3.47 -12.99 14.72
C PRO A 7 -3.14 -12.43 13.33
N GLN A 8 -3.23 -11.12 13.14
CA GLN A 8 -2.88 -10.47 11.87
C GLN A 8 -1.39 -10.59 11.56
N ALA A 9 -0.52 -10.42 12.57
CA ALA A 9 0.92 -10.62 12.41
C ALA A 9 1.26 -12.06 12.06
N ALA A 10 0.66 -13.04 12.76
CA ALA A 10 0.85 -14.46 12.47
C ALA A 10 0.38 -14.82 11.05
N PHE A 11 -0.80 -14.33 10.65
CA PHE A 11 -1.33 -14.52 9.30
C PHE A 11 -0.37 -13.94 8.24
N THR A 12 0.14 -12.74 8.46
CA THR A 12 1.08 -12.09 7.55
C THR A 12 2.37 -12.89 7.38
N VAL A 13 2.92 -13.43 8.48
CA VAL A 13 4.12 -14.29 8.43
C VAL A 13 3.85 -15.56 7.63
N ILE A 14 2.72 -16.25 7.89
CA ILE A 14 2.34 -17.46 7.15
C ILE A 14 2.22 -17.16 5.66
N VAL A 15 1.51 -16.10 5.28
CA VAL A 15 1.34 -15.71 3.88
C VAL A 15 2.69 -15.41 3.24
N ARG A 16 3.58 -14.67 3.92
CA ARG A 16 4.91 -14.37 3.39
C ARG A 16 5.77 -15.62 3.16
N VAL A 17 5.74 -16.56 4.10
CA VAL A 17 6.43 -17.85 3.96
C VAL A 17 5.88 -18.66 2.78
N LEU A 18 4.57 -18.73 2.63
CA LEU A 18 3.94 -19.41 1.48
C LEU A 18 4.28 -18.71 0.16
N CYS A 19 4.23 -17.39 0.11
CA CYS A 19 4.61 -16.61 -1.08
C CYS A 19 6.08 -16.78 -1.47
N PHE A 20 6.96 -17.16 -0.54
CA PHE A 20 8.34 -17.49 -0.84
C PHE A 20 8.48 -18.95 -1.31
N ILE A 21 7.87 -19.88 -0.60
CA ILE A 21 7.98 -21.32 -0.85
C ILE A 21 7.33 -21.70 -2.18
N CYS A 22 6.13 -21.24 -2.49
CA CYS A 22 5.40 -21.62 -3.70
C CYS A 22 6.15 -21.27 -5.00
N PRO A 23 6.62 -20.04 -5.22
CA PRO A 23 7.39 -19.70 -6.42
C PRO A 23 8.73 -20.46 -6.51
N PHE A 24 9.39 -20.69 -5.36
CA PHE A 24 10.62 -21.46 -5.32
C PHE A 24 10.40 -22.90 -5.79
N PHE A 25 9.41 -23.59 -5.24
CA PHE A 25 9.08 -24.96 -5.67
C PHE A 25 8.59 -25.00 -7.11
N ALA A 26 7.82 -24.01 -7.56
CA ALA A 26 7.39 -23.94 -8.96
C ALA A 26 8.59 -23.85 -9.91
N ALA A 27 9.55 -22.98 -9.63
CA ALA A 27 10.76 -22.86 -10.42
C ALA A 27 11.60 -24.16 -10.46
N VAL A 28 11.73 -24.83 -9.31
CA VAL A 28 12.43 -26.12 -9.22
C VAL A 28 11.71 -27.21 -10.02
N LEU A 29 10.39 -27.29 -9.94
CA LEU A 29 9.58 -28.29 -10.67
C LEU A 29 9.59 -28.05 -12.19
N LEU A 30 9.63 -26.79 -12.61
CA LEU A 30 9.71 -26.42 -14.03
C LEU A 30 11.12 -26.57 -14.60
N GLY A 31 12.13 -26.75 -13.76
CA GLY A 31 13.53 -26.83 -14.18
C GLY A 31 14.09 -25.49 -14.68
N ASP A 32 13.57 -24.38 -14.16
CA ASP A 32 14.03 -23.05 -14.56
C ASP A 32 15.50 -22.80 -14.17
N ASP A 33 16.20 -22.03 -15.01
CA ASP A 33 17.52 -21.55 -14.66
C ASP A 33 17.47 -20.55 -13.49
N PRO A 34 18.57 -20.38 -12.74
CA PRO A 34 18.58 -19.49 -11.56
C PRO A 34 18.19 -18.04 -11.85
N GLY A 35 18.45 -17.52 -13.04
CA GLY A 35 18.06 -16.17 -13.45
C GLY A 35 16.54 -16.06 -13.62
N THR A 36 15.95 -16.99 -14.39
CA THR A 36 14.50 -17.07 -14.58
C THR A 36 13.76 -17.30 -13.25
N ALA A 37 14.25 -18.23 -12.43
CA ALA A 37 13.66 -18.51 -11.11
C ALA A 37 13.64 -17.28 -10.19
N ALA A 38 14.76 -16.55 -10.14
CA ALA A 38 14.88 -15.33 -9.35
C ALA A 38 13.96 -14.20 -9.86
N GLY A 39 13.88 -14.01 -11.17
CA GLY A 39 12.99 -13.05 -11.80
C GLY A 39 11.51 -13.39 -11.57
N PHE A 40 11.14 -14.66 -11.72
CA PHE A 40 9.79 -15.15 -11.41
C PHE A 40 9.39 -14.88 -9.96
N MET A 41 10.29 -15.18 -9.01
CA MET A 41 10.05 -14.92 -7.60
C MET A 41 9.92 -13.42 -7.31
N ALA A 42 10.82 -12.59 -7.84
CA ALA A 42 10.80 -11.15 -7.65
C ALA A 42 9.53 -10.50 -8.26
N GLY A 43 9.16 -10.89 -9.47
CA GLY A 43 8.01 -10.35 -10.20
C GLY A 43 6.67 -10.77 -9.61
N SER A 44 6.50 -12.05 -9.25
CA SER A 44 5.27 -12.55 -8.64
C SER A 44 4.93 -11.86 -7.32
N GLN A 45 5.94 -11.39 -6.58
CA GLN A 45 5.78 -10.62 -5.35
C GLN A 45 5.86 -9.10 -5.56
N THR A 46 5.97 -8.64 -6.79
CA THR A 46 6.11 -7.22 -7.15
C THR A 46 7.27 -6.52 -6.40
N ASN A 47 8.37 -7.25 -6.18
CA ASN A 47 9.48 -6.82 -5.36
C ASN A 47 10.74 -6.59 -6.19
N SER A 48 10.98 -5.35 -6.60
CA SER A 48 12.15 -4.94 -7.38
C SER A 48 13.48 -5.03 -6.61
N VAL A 49 13.42 -4.98 -5.27
CA VAL A 49 14.63 -5.16 -4.44
C VAL A 49 15.20 -6.57 -4.63
N THR A 50 14.31 -7.58 -4.65
CA THR A 50 14.71 -8.98 -4.90
C THR A 50 15.37 -9.14 -6.27
N LEU A 51 14.88 -8.44 -7.30
CA LEU A 51 15.51 -8.41 -8.63
C LEU A 51 16.95 -7.91 -8.57
N GLY A 52 17.20 -6.82 -7.85
CA GLY A 52 18.54 -6.24 -7.67
C GLY A 52 19.48 -7.17 -6.90
N VAL A 53 19.02 -7.75 -5.80
CA VAL A 53 19.80 -8.71 -5.00
C VAL A 53 20.16 -9.95 -5.81
N ALA A 54 19.23 -10.48 -6.60
CA ALA A 54 19.47 -11.61 -7.49
C ALA A 54 20.50 -11.26 -8.57
N GLY A 55 20.41 -10.08 -9.17
CA GLY A 55 21.36 -9.59 -10.15
C GLY A 55 22.79 -9.48 -9.58
N ASP A 56 22.92 -8.95 -8.37
CA ASP A 56 24.22 -8.89 -7.66
C ASP A 56 24.77 -10.29 -7.36
N ALA A 57 23.92 -11.22 -6.90
CA ALA A 57 24.31 -12.60 -6.66
C ALA A 57 24.78 -13.31 -7.95
N ILE A 58 24.04 -13.16 -9.06
CA ILE A 58 24.43 -13.73 -10.36
C ILE A 58 25.79 -13.16 -10.83
N SER A 59 26.02 -11.87 -10.63
CA SER A 59 27.27 -11.22 -11.01
C SER A 59 28.50 -11.78 -10.29
N LYS A 60 28.32 -12.30 -9.08
CA LYS A 60 29.37 -12.90 -8.24
C LYS A 60 29.64 -14.38 -8.51
N LEU A 61 28.82 -15.05 -9.33
CA LEU A 61 29.01 -16.43 -9.67
C LEU A 61 30.33 -16.60 -10.48
N SER A 62 30.99 -17.69 -10.30
CA SER A 62 32.20 -18.06 -11.07
C SER A 62 31.85 -18.64 -12.45
N LEU A 63 31.12 -17.86 -13.25
CA LEU A 63 30.67 -18.22 -14.59
C LEU A 63 31.35 -17.34 -15.64
N GLU A 64 31.35 -17.79 -16.89
CA GLU A 64 31.77 -17.00 -18.04
C GLU A 64 30.86 -15.75 -18.21
N THR A 65 31.40 -14.66 -18.70
CA THR A 65 30.69 -13.38 -18.85
C THR A 65 29.43 -13.53 -19.68
N ALA A 66 29.46 -14.31 -20.76
CA ALA A 66 28.28 -14.56 -21.59
C ALA A 66 27.16 -15.28 -20.82
N ALA A 67 27.50 -16.30 -20.02
CA ALA A 67 26.54 -17.02 -19.20
C ALA A 67 25.92 -16.13 -18.10
N LYS A 68 26.69 -15.27 -17.44
CA LYS A 68 26.16 -14.29 -16.49
C LYS A 68 25.19 -13.35 -17.15
N GLN A 69 25.53 -12.82 -18.33
CA GLN A 69 24.64 -11.90 -19.03
C GLN A 69 23.33 -12.57 -19.44
N GLN A 70 23.39 -13.84 -19.84
CA GLN A 70 22.20 -14.63 -20.15
C GLN A 70 21.28 -14.76 -18.92
N LEU A 71 21.83 -15.11 -17.75
CA LEU A 71 21.07 -15.20 -16.50
C LEU A 71 20.48 -13.85 -16.06
N LEU A 72 21.24 -12.76 -16.20
CA LEU A 72 20.75 -11.40 -15.89
C LEU A 72 19.60 -10.99 -16.81
N ASN A 73 19.70 -11.31 -18.10
CA ASN A 73 18.63 -11.04 -19.04
C ASN A 73 17.37 -11.89 -18.73
N ALA A 74 17.55 -13.17 -18.44
CA ALA A 74 16.47 -14.06 -18.03
C ALA A 74 15.77 -13.56 -16.75
N ASN A 75 16.55 -13.11 -15.76
CA ASN A 75 16.04 -12.52 -14.52
C ASN A 75 15.17 -11.28 -14.80
N ALA A 76 15.63 -10.37 -15.65
CA ALA A 76 14.87 -9.15 -15.99
C ALA A 76 13.60 -9.46 -16.79
N VAL A 77 13.65 -10.38 -17.75
CA VAL A 77 12.49 -10.77 -18.57
C VAL A 77 11.44 -11.49 -17.73
N ALA A 78 11.85 -12.49 -16.93
CA ALA A 78 10.94 -13.22 -16.05
C ALA A 78 10.27 -12.29 -15.04
N TYR A 79 11.03 -11.34 -14.46
CA TYR A 79 10.48 -10.29 -13.59
C TYR A 79 9.41 -9.46 -14.28
N ALA A 80 9.69 -8.93 -15.48
CA ALA A 80 8.76 -8.06 -16.19
C ALA A 80 7.44 -8.76 -16.49
N ILE A 81 7.48 -10.01 -16.94
CA ILE A 81 6.29 -10.80 -17.25
C ILE A 81 5.49 -11.08 -15.98
N THR A 82 6.13 -11.60 -14.95
CA THR A 82 5.46 -12.05 -13.73
C THR A 82 4.99 -10.88 -12.86
N TYR A 83 5.60 -9.71 -12.96
CA TYR A 83 5.17 -8.49 -12.27
C TYR A 83 3.75 -8.06 -12.68
N ILE A 84 3.44 -8.12 -13.98
CA ILE A 84 2.11 -7.79 -14.49
C ILE A 84 1.06 -8.74 -13.89
N PHE A 85 1.33 -10.04 -13.91
CA PHE A 85 0.45 -11.05 -13.33
C PHE A 85 0.36 -10.95 -11.81
N GLY A 86 1.47 -10.68 -11.13
CA GLY A 86 1.51 -10.46 -9.68
C GLY A 86 0.64 -9.30 -9.25
N THR A 87 0.67 -8.19 -9.98
CA THR A 87 -0.13 -7.01 -9.67
C THR A 87 -1.59 -7.20 -10.07
N ALA A 88 -1.86 -7.45 -11.34
CA ALA A 88 -3.23 -7.56 -11.86
C ALA A 88 -3.98 -8.75 -11.27
N GLY A 89 -3.31 -9.90 -11.15
CA GLY A 89 -3.88 -11.11 -10.57
C GLY A 89 -4.25 -10.93 -9.09
N THR A 90 -3.37 -10.32 -8.30
CA THR A 90 -3.64 -10.04 -6.89
C THR A 90 -4.82 -9.10 -6.71
N ILE A 91 -4.89 -8.01 -7.48
CA ILE A 91 -6.03 -7.09 -7.45
C ILE A 91 -7.32 -7.83 -7.80
N TRP A 92 -7.32 -8.61 -8.87
CA TRP A 92 -8.50 -9.37 -9.30
C TRP A 92 -8.93 -10.41 -8.27
N ILE A 93 -7.99 -11.14 -7.67
CA ILE A 93 -8.29 -12.14 -6.63
C ILE A 93 -8.91 -11.46 -5.40
N ILE A 94 -8.29 -10.39 -4.89
CA ILE A 94 -8.77 -9.72 -3.66
C ILE A 94 -10.10 -9.03 -3.90
N SER A 95 -10.29 -8.37 -5.06
CA SER A 95 -11.50 -7.59 -5.32
C SER A 95 -12.69 -8.43 -5.78
N SER A 96 -12.46 -9.56 -6.41
CA SER A 96 -13.53 -10.33 -7.07
C SER A 96 -13.62 -11.79 -6.60
N LEU A 97 -12.51 -12.49 -6.59
CA LEU A 97 -12.53 -13.94 -6.33
C LEU A 97 -12.67 -14.23 -4.83
N ALA A 98 -11.88 -13.60 -3.97
CA ALA A 98 -11.89 -13.86 -2.54
C ALA A 98 -13.24 -13.49 -1.89
N PRO A 99 -13.89 -12.34 -2.17
CA PRO A 99 -15.22 -12.05 -1.65
C PRO A 99 -16.27 -13.07 -2.08
N LYS A 100 -16.22 -13.52 -3.34
CA LYS A 100 -17.15 -14.55 -3.85
C LYS A 100 -16.97 -15.90 -3.17
N LEU A 101 -15.71 -16.35 -2.97
CA LEU A 101 -15.42 -17.62 -2.31
C LEU A 101 -15.79 -17.61 -0.83
N LEU A 102 -15.65 -16.46 -0.16
CA LEU A 102 -15.98 -16.28 1.25
C LEU A 102 -17.46 -15.93 1.47
N GLY A 103 -18.25 -15.74 0.40
CA GLY A 103 -19.65 -15.30 0.50
C GLY A 103 -19.81 -13.92 1.15
N LEU A 104 -18.78 -13.06 1.05
CA LEU A 104 -18.75 -11.75 1.69
C LEU A 104 -19.16 -10.66 0.71
N ASN A 105 -20.01 -9.74 1.17
CA ASN A 105 -20.19 -8.46 0.49
C ASN A 105 -19.09 -7.51 0.98
N LEU A 106 -18.11 -7.26 0.11
CA LEU A 106 -16.95 -6.44 0.45
C LEU A 106 -17.34 -5.03 0.93
N VAL A 107 -18.38 -4.44 0.30
CA VAL A 107 -18.84 -3.10 0.66
C VAL A 107 -19.43 -3.06 2.07
N GLU A 108 -20.23 -4.07 2.42
CA GLU A 108 -20.82 -4.18 3.75
C GLU A 108 -19.78 -4.49 4.82
N ALA A 109 -18.85 -5.41 4.53
CA ALA A 109 -17.76 -5.75 5.42
C ALA A 109 -16.84 -4.54 5.69
N CYS A 110 -16.55 -3.72 4.67
CA CYS A 110 -15.78 -2.49 4.84
C CYS A 110 -16.53 -1.47 5.70
N LYS A 111 -17.83 -1.27 5.48
CA LYS A 111 -18.67 -0.37 6.30
C LYS A 111 -18.75 -0.82 7.76
N GLU A 112 -18.90 -2.13 7.98
CA GLU A 112 -18.92 -2.68 9.34
C GLU A 112 -17.56 -2.49 10.05
N LEU A 113 -16.46 -2.71 9.34
CA LEU A 113 -15.11 -2.49 9.88
C LEU A 113 -14.87 -1.01 10.17
N GLU A 114 -15.29 -0.13 9.26
CA GLU A 114 -15.22 1.32 9.45
C GLU A 114 -16.03 1.77 10.66
N ALA A 115 -17.25 1.25 10.84
CA ALA A 115 -18.08 1.52 12.02
C ALA A 115 -17.41 1.02 13.32
N LYS A 116 -16.75 -0.15 13.28
CA LYS A 116 -16.00 -0.68 14.43
C LYS A 116 -14.75 0.13 14.76
N MET A 117 -14.06 0.65 13.75
CA MET A 117 -12.85 1.47 13.94
C MET A 117 -13.20 2.95 14.20
N GLY A 118 -14.27 3.45 13.63
CA GLY A 118 -14.71 4.85 13.72
C GLY A 118 -15.63 5.17 14.90
N SER A 119 -16.07 4.17 15.67
CA SER A 119 -16.92 4.38 16.86
C SER A 119 -16.19 5.01 18.06
N GLY A 120 -14.93 5.34 17.91
CA GLY A 120 -14.15 6.11 18.86
C GLY A 120 -13.89 7.53 18.35
N THR A 121 -14.84 8.43 18.58
CA THR A 121 -14.78 9.86 18.24
C THR A 121 -14.79 10.14 16.72
N THR A 122 -15.98 10.37 16.20
CA THR A 122 -16.14 11.24 15.03
C THR A 122 -15.55 12.61 15.38
N VAL A 123 -14.29 12.80 15.11
CA VAL A 123 -13.75 14.15 15.00
C VAL A 123 -14.42 14.72 13.75
N PRO A 124 -15.27 15.75 13.84
CA PRO A 124 -15.91 16.32 12.65
C PRO A 124 -14.81 16.73 11.67
N GLY A 125 -14.77 16.08 10.49
CA GLY A 125 -13.77 16.35 9.46
C GLY A 125 -12.73 15.24 9.18
N MET A 126 -12.91 14.04 9.78
CA MET A 126 -12.01 12.90 9.51
C MET A 126 -12.79 11.72 8.90
N ASP A 127 -13.21 11.87 7.67
CA ASP A 127 -13.67 10.74 6.87
C ASP A 127 -12.53 10.23 5.99
N ALA A 128 -12.24 8.93 6.12
CA ALA A 128 -11.41 8.13 5.22
C ALA A 128 -10.04 8.73 4.87
N GLY A 129 -9.28 9.18 5.86
CA GLY A 129 -7.89 9.62 5.69
C GLY A 129 -7.69 10.92 4.91
N SER A 130 -8.75 11.54 4.43
CA SER A 130 -8.73 12.89 3.86
C SER A 130 -9.51 13.82 4.77
N PRO A 131 -8.89 14.88 5.32
CA PRO A 131 -9.63 15.86 6.09
C PRO A 131 -10.71 16.50 5.20
N SER A 132 -11.97 16.28 5.52
CA SER A 132 -13.06 16.95 4.84
C SER A 132 -13.09 18.41 5.31
N PHE A 133 -12.62 19.31 4.46
CA PHE A 133 -12.72 20.74 4.72
C PHE A 133 -14.10 21.23 4.35
N GLY A 134 -14.91 21.58 5.36
CA GLY A 134 -16.15 22.30 5.15
C GLY A 134 -15.88 23.74 4.77
N LEU A 135 -16.04 24.10 3.49
CA LEU A 135 -16.01 25.49 3.05
C LEU A 135 -17.31 26.18 3.53
N ARG A 136 -17.17 27.20 4.35
CA ARG A 136 -18.28 28.06 4.77
C ARG A 136 -17.92 29.52 4.46
N ALA A 137 -18.83 30.23 3.82
CA ALA A 137 -18.72 31.66 3.63
C ALA A 137 -19.31 32.37 4.86
N TYR A 138 -18.55 33.27 5.43
CA TYR A 138 -18.97 34.11 6.56
C TYR A 138 -18.90 35.59 6.15
N GLN A 139 -19.94 36.33 6.47
CA GLN A 139 -19.88 37.80 6.39
C GLN A 139 -19.37 38.35 7.73
N ILE A 140 -18.27 39.08 7.68
CA ILE A 140 -17.71 39.72 8.87
C ILE A 140 -18.56 40.94 9.19
N THR A 141 -19.28 40.86 10.32
CA THR A 141 -20.16 41.93 10.80
C THR A 141 -19.61 42.63 12.04
N SER A 142 -18.51 42.13 12.59
CA SER A 142 -17.91 42.72 13.81
C SER A 142 -16.91 43.81 13.47
N PRO A 143 -17.09 45.05 13.96
CA PRO A 143 -16.13 46.14 13.75
C PRO A 143 -14.72 45.84 14.29
N ALA A 144 -14.62 44.95 15.28
CA ALA A 144 -13.34 44.55 15.88
C ALA A 144 -12.47 43.70 14.96
N LEU A 145 -13.03 43.20 13.87
CA LEU A 145 -12.35 42.36 12.87
C LEU A 145 -12.14 43.12 11.56
N ASP A 146 -12.63 44.37 11.50
CA ASP A 146 -12.46 45.21 10.33
C ASP A 146 -11.00 45.66 10.22
N ASN A 147 -10.44 45.67 9.02
CA ASN A 147 -9.04 46.02 8.75
C ASN A 147 -7.97 45.03 9.27
N LEU A 148 -8.31 43.84 9.75
CA LEU A 148 -7.31 42.81 10.06
C LEU A 148 -6.83 42.12 8.78
N SER A 149 -5.51 41.88 8.69
CA SER A 149 -5.00 40.95 7.67
C SER A 149 -5.45 39.52 7.96
N VAL A 150 -5.53 38.67 6.91
CA VAL A 150 -5.94 37.25 7.05
C VAL A 150 -5.12 36.54 8.12
N GLY A 151 -3.80 36.74 8.18
CA GLY A 151 -2.94 36.12 9.19
C GLY A 151 -3.21 36.60 10.62
N GLN A 152 -3.54 37.87 10.80
CA GLN A 152 -3.92 38.41 12.11
C GLN A 152 -5.27 37.85 12.56
N PHE A 153 -6.22 37.71 11.63
CA PHE A 153 -7.53 37.10 11.91
C PHE A 153 -7.38 35.62 12.31
N GLU A 154 -6.59 34.85 11.57
CA GLU A 154 -6.30 33.44 11.92
C GLU A 154 -5.68 33.30 13.31
N THR A 155 -4.73 34.17 13.65
CA THR A 155 -4.08 34.18 14.97
C THR A 155 -5.08 34.51 16.09
N GLU A 156 -5.99 35.45 15.86
CA GLU A 156 -7.01 35.83 16.84
C GLU A 156 -8.07 34.73 17.03
N VAL A 157 -8.47 34.03 15.96
CA VAL A 157 -9.37 32.88 16.03
C VAL A 157 -8.75 31.73 16.81
N VAL A 158 -7.46 31.42 16.58
CA VAL A 158 -6.75 30.38 17.34
C VAL A 158 -6.71 30.71 18.83
N LYS A 159 -6.43 31.99 19.19
CA LYS A 159 -6.40 32.42 20.61
C LYS A 159 -7.75 32.28 21.31
N ARG A 160 -8.85 32.68 20.63
CA ARG A 160 -10.17 32.70 21.25
C ARG A 160 -10.90 31.36 21.27
N LYS A 161 -10.71 30.53 20.25
CA LYS A 161 -11.49 29.29 20.05
C LYS A 161 -10.65 28.03 20.21
N ASN A 162 -9.34 28.12 20.37
CA ASN A 162 -8.40 26.99 20.35
C ASN A 162 -8.59 26.07 19.13
N ALA A 163 -9.05 26.63 18.01
CA ALA A 163 -9.35 25.94 16.77
C ALA A 163 -8.55 26.59 15.62
N ARG A 164 -7.92 25.78 14.80
CA ARG A 164 -7.24 26.25 13.60
C ARG A 164 -8.23 26.40 12.46
N GLY A 165 -8.43 27.61 11.99
CA GLY A 165 -9.16 27.93 10.77
C GLY A 165 -8.17 28.35 9.68
N PHE A 166 -8.39 27.89 8.46
CA PHE A 166 -7.64 28.35 7.29
C PHE A 166 -8.57 29.14 6.39
N ILE A 167 -8.15 30.33 5.99
CA ILE A 167 -8.92 31.17 5.06
C ILE A 167 -8.32 31.00 3.67
N ARG A 168 -9.13 30.58 2.72
CA ARG A 168 -8.76 30.51 1.31
C ARG A 168 -9.50 31.61 0.54
N ARG A 169 -8.75 32.42 -0.22
CA ARG A 169 -9.30 33.36 -1.17
C ARG A 169 -9.76 32.67 -2.44
#